data_ed842ff2a2d91951df842ae42615f281
#
_entry.id   ed842ff2a2d91951df842ae42615f281
#
_cell.length_a   1.000
_cell.length_b   1.000
_cell.length_c   1.000
_cell.angle_alpha   90.00
_cell.angle_beta   90.00
_cell.angle_gamma   90.00
#
_symmetry.space_group_name_H-M   'P 1'
#
loop_
_entity.id
_entity.type
_entity.pdbx_description
1 polymer ?
#
loop_
_entity_poly.entity_id
_entity_poly.type
_entity_poly.pdbx_seq_one_letter_code
_entity_poly.pdbx_strand_id
1 'polypeptide(L)'
;MSNAKHSPDLLFEVSWEVCNKVGGIHTVISTKAQTVTRKFADRYVLLGPDLSHEGVNPEFEEDPNLLKAWRQSLYNEGIRVRVGRWKIKGEPTVVLVDFSSLIPRKDEILKSLWESYHVDSISGQWDYIEPVLFGWAAGVVIASYVETFGTPTEKAVAHFHEWMTAAGGLYLRKHAPYIATVFTTHATVMGRCIAGNRLPLYNDLPKFNADELARQFNVTAKHSIEKMAAAYHDAFLTVSDITANECKYLLGREPDGVTPNGFENDFVWAGEEYYAKRDEARRAMISVAEACLGEKFTGDPLIVGTSGRYEFRNKGIDVFIESLKQLAASDRLRREVLAYITVPAGNRGPRLDLQAHLADPSKPIDAGQYRHSTHYLENATWDPIVNALKNSNLTDPGSKVKVIFVPTRSEERR
;
A
#
# COMPACT_ATOMS: atom_id res chain seq x y z
N MET A 1 29.22 -26.52 -13.91
CA MET A 1 27.93 -26.44 -14.61
C MET A 1 27.47 -24.99 -14.54
N SER A 2 27.38 -24.30 -15.68
CA SER A 2 26.96 -22.91 -15.78
C SER A 2 25.52 -22.80 -15.24
N ASN A 3 25.32 -22.07 -14.15
CA ASN A 3 23.99 -21.62 -13.72
C ASN A 3 23.48 -20.63 -14.78
N ALA A 4 22.95 -21.14 -15.88
CA ALA A 4 22.14 -20.33 -16.77
C ALA A 4 20.95 -19.83 -15.93
N LYS A 5 20.96 -18.56 -15.53
CA LYS A 5 19.82 -17.91 -14.87
C LYS A 5 18.64 -18.01 -15.84
N HIS A 6 17.72 -18.93 -15.56
CA HIS A 6 16.46 -19.02 -16.30
C HIS A 6 15.66 -17.76 -16.01
N SER A 7 15.66 -16.83 -16.94
CA SER A 7 14.78 -15.65 -16.92
C SER A 7 13.53 -15.98 -17.72
N PRO A 8 12.34 -15.54 -17.32
CA PRO A 8 11.18 -15.62 -18.18
C PRO A 8 11.37 -14.76 -19.42
N ASP A 9 10.68 -15.11 -20.50
CA ASP A 9 10.64 -14.34 -21.74
C ASP A 9 9.55 -13.27 -21.67
N LEU A 10 8.49 -13.52 -20.89
CA LEU A 10 7.34 -12.65 -20.70
C LEU A 10 6.98 -12.59 -19.22
N LEU A 11 6.87 -11.38 -18.69
CA LEU A 11 6.56 -11.13 -17.29
C LEU A 11 5.32 -10.27 -17.15
N PHE A 12 4.30 -10.82 -16.50
CA PHE A 12 3.13 -10.08 -16.03
C PHE A 12 3.25 -9.78 -14.54
N GLU A 13 2.79 -8.62 -14.13
CA GLU A 13 2.71 -8.26 -12.72
C GLU A 13 1.35 -7.62 -12.44
N VAL A 14 0.60 -8.21 -11.50
CA VAL A 14 -0.79 -7.87 -11.20
C VAL A 14 -0.88 -7.28 -9.80
N SER A 15 -1.43 -6.09 -9.70
CA SER A 15 -1.70 -5.46 -8.41
C SER A 15 -2.90 -4.54 -8.49
N TRP A 16 -3.67 -4.48 -7.40
CA TRP A 16 -4.73 -3.49 -7.23
C TRP A 16 -4.20 -2.05 -7.29
N GLU A 17 -2.91 -1.87 -7.01
CA GLU A 17 -2.26 -0.56 -6.94
C GLU A 17 -1.52 -0.15 -8.23
N VAL A 18 -1.66 -0.85 -9.34
CA VAL A 18 -1.15 -0.39 -10.64
C VAL A 18 -2.01 0.75 -11.16
N CYS A 19 -1.42 1.92 -11.37
CA CYS A 19 -2.10 3.18 -11.71
C CYS A 19 -3.22 3.57 -10.71
N ASN A 20 -3.13 3.07 -9.48
CA ASN A 20 -4.11 3.28 -8.42
C ASN A 20 -3.40 3.38 -7.07
N LYS A 21 -3.09 4.58 -6.64
CA LYS A 21 -2.30 4.82 -5.42
C LYS A 21 -3.16 4.71 -4.16
N VAL A 22 -3.16 3.54 -3.53
CA VAL A 22 -3.87 3.26 -2.28
C VAL A 22 -2.90 3.07 -1.11
N GLY A 23 -1.80 2.36 -1.33
CA GLY A 23 -0.87 1.99 -0.27
C GLY A 23 0.58 1.87 -0.72
N GLY A 24 1.34 1.04 -0.02
CA GLY A 24 2.78 0.87 -0.24
C GLY A 24 3.16 0.03 -1.45
N ILE A 25 2.25 -0.81 -1.96
CA ILE A 25 2.53 -1.69 -3.10
C ILE A 25 2.70 -0.86 -4.37
N HIS A 26 1.93 0.24 -4.52
CA HIS A 26 2.16 1.22 -5.57
C HIS A 26 3.63 1.64 -5.62
N THR A 27 4.21 2.01 -4.48
CA THR A 27 5.62 2.40 -4.40
C THR A 27 6.55 1.24 -4.75
N VAL A 28 6.27 0.03 -4.24
CA VAL A 28 7.09 -1.17 -4.53
C VAL A 28 7.16 -1.44 -6.04
N ILE A 29 6.03 -1.37 -6.73
CA ILE A 29 5.97 -1.67 -8.17
C ILE A 29 6.52 -0.50 -8.98
N SER A 30 6.11 0.74 -8.68
CA SER A 30 6.50 1.92 -9.45
C SER A 30 8.01 2.21 -9.37
N THR A 31 8.64 1.98 -8.21
CA THR A 31 10.08 2.21 -8.06
C THR A 31 10.93 1.17 -8.80
N LYS A 32 10.52 -0.10 -8.82
CA LYS A 32 11.26 -1.14 -9.55
C LYS A 32 10.99 -1.14 -11.06
N ALA A 33 9.88 -0.51 -11.51
CA ALA A 33 9.41 -0.58 -12.89
C ALA A 33 10.50 -0.24 -13.92
N GLN A 34 11.26 0.83 -13.70
CA GLN A 34 12.34 1.23 -14.60
C GLN A 34 13.40 0.11 -14.79
N THR A 35 13.79 -0.53 -13.69
CA THR A 35 14.78 -1.62 -13.72
C THR A 35 14.25 -2.86 -14.45
N VAL A 36 12.98 -3.18 -14.22
CA VAL A 36 12.34 -4.34 -14.87
C VAL A 36 12.09 -4.06 -16.34
N THR A 37 11.61 -2.85 -16.70
CA THR A 37 11.41 -2.46 -18.11
C THR A 37 12.71 -2.45 -18.90
N ARG A 38 13.84 -2.02 -18.31
CA ARG A 38 15.15 -2.12 -18.98
C ARG A 38 15.54 -3.56 -19.34
N LYS A 39 15.09 -4.54 -18.55
CA LYS A 39 15.40 -5.95 -18.77
C LYS A 39 14.45 -6.63 -19.75
N PHE A 40 13.16 -6.31 -19.68
CA PHE A 40 12.10 -7.02 -20.40
C PHE A 40 11.48 -6.20 -21.55
N ALA A 41 11.69 -4.87 -21.59
CA ALA A 41 11.06 -3.94 -22.53
C ALA A 41 9.53 -4.14 -22.57
N ASP A 42 8.93 -4.26 -23.75
CA ASP A 42 7.49 -4.49 -23.93
C ASP A 42 7.02 -5.89 -23.53
N ARG A 43 7.93 -6.75 -23.08
CA ARG A 43 7.65 -8.07 -22.51
C ARG A 43 7.39 -8.02 -20.99
N TYR A 44 7.40 -6.83 -20.38
CA TYR A 44 6.93 -6.57 -19.04
C TYR A 44 5.59 -5.85 -19.11
N VAL A 45 4.54 -6.50 -18.65
CA VAL A 45 3.16 -6.00 -18.72
C VAL A 45 2.56 -5.96 -17.31
N LEU A 46 2.15 -4.78 -16.90
CA LEU A 46 1.47 -4.56 -15.62
C LEU A 46 -0.04 -4.62 -15.81
N LEU A 47 -0.75 -5.22 -14.86
CA LEU A 47 -2.21 -5.24 -14.85
C LEU A 47 -2.75 -4.56 -13.59
N GLY A 48 -3.68 -3.63 -13.77
CA GLY A 48 -4.41 -2.95 -12.70
C GLY A 48 -5.90 -2.89 -12.95
N PRO A 49 -6.73 -2.57 -11.95
CA PRO A 49 -8.16 -2.37 -12.15
C PRO A 49 -8.42 -1.07 -12.88
N ASP A 50 -9.38 -1.05 -13.81
CA ASP A 50 -9.91 0.20 -14.38
C ASP A 50 -11.02 0.74 -13.47
N LEU A 51 -10.63 1.56 -12.49
CA LEU A 51 -11.55 2.19 -11.53
C LEU A 51 -12.07 3.54 -12.02
N SER A 52 -11.54 4.04 -13.14
CA SER A 52 -11.92 5.34 -13.70
C SER A 52 -13.17 5.29 -14.56
N HIS A 53 -13.67 4.10 -14.91
CA HIS A 53 -14.88 3.91 -15.72
C HIS A 53 -14.97 4.87 -16.92
N GLU A 54 -13.93 4.90 -17.77
CA GLU A 54 -13.76 5.84 -18.91
C GLU A 54 -13.29 7.26 -18.54
N GLY A 55 -13.15 7.56 -17.25
CA GLY A 55 -12.60 8.84 -16.79
C GLY A 55 -11.09 8.95 -17.03
N VAL A 56 -10.56 10.15 -16.79
CA VAL A 56 -9.12 10.40 -16.85
C VAL A 56 -8.44 9.80 -15.62
N ASN A 57 -7.51 8.87 -15.85
CA ASN A 57 -6.61 8.42 -14.80
C ASN A 57 -5.30 9.24 -14.91
N PRO A 58 -4.92 10.03 -13.89
CA PRO A 58 -3.75 10.91 -13.96
C PRO A 58 -2.43 10.16 -14.11
N GLU A 59 -2.37 8.90 -13.69
CA GLU A 59 -1.18 8.06 -13.76
C GLU A 59 -1.08 7.22 -15.03
N PHE A 60 -2.13 7.18 -15.86
CA PHE A 60 -2.21 6.32 -17.03
C PHE A 60 -2.37 7.14 -18.32
N GLU A 61 -1.58 6.82 -19.34
CA GLU A 61 -1.68 7.35 -20.68
C GLU A 61 -2.12 6.22 -21.63
N GLU A 62 -3.38 6.29 -22.08
CA GLU A 62 -3.94 5.28 -22.98
C GLU A 62 -3.41 5.44 -24.40
N ASP A 63 -3.01 4.33 -25.03
CA ASP A 63 -2.80 4.24 -26.47
C ASP A 63 -3.93 3.41 -27.11
N PRO A 64 -4.92 4.06 -27.77
CA PRO A 64 -6.06 3.37 -28.36
C PRO A 64 -5.70 2.45 -29.53
N ASN A 65 -4.50 2.58 -30.10
CA ASN A 65 -4.02 1.74 -31.20
C ASN A 65 -3.20 0.53 -30.72
N LEU A 66 -2.66 0.61 -29.50
CA LEU A 66 -1.85 -0.47 -28.94
C LEU A 66 -2.72 -1.70 -28.69
N LEU A 67 -2.32 -2.82 -29.30
CA LEU A 67 -3.01 -4.13 -29.20
C LEU A 67 -4.51 -4.09 -29.57
N LYS A 68 -4.90 -3.22 -30.51
CA LYS A 68 -6.31 -2.92 -30.84
C LYS A 68 -7.12 -4.16 -31.21
N ALA A 69 -6.59 -5.05 -32.05
CA ALA A 69 -7.29 -6.27 -32.47
C ALA A 69 -7.54 -7.22 -31.28
N TRP A 70 -6.56 -7.38 -30.40
CA TRP A 70 -6.69 -8.20 -29.20
C TRP A 70 -7.68 -7.59 -28.19
N ARG A 71 -7.64 -6.27 -27.99
CA ARG A 71 -8.64 -5.58 -27.14
C ARG A 71 -10.07 -5.82 -27.63
N GLN A 72 -10.28 -5.81 -28.96
CA GLN A 72 -11.57 -6.10 -29.55
C GLN A 72 -11.99 -7.56 -29.36
N SER A 73 -11.05 -8.51 -29.43
CA SER A 73 -11.33 -9.92 -29.14
C SER A 73 -11.78 -10.10 -27.69
N LEU A 74 -11.05 -9.56 -26.73
CA LEU A 74 -11.43 -9.58 -25.32
C LEU A 74 -12.79 -8.94 -25.05
N TYR A 75 -13.08 -7.82 -25.71
CA TYR A 75 -14.39 -7.16 -25.61
C TYR A 75 -15.54 -8.06 -26.08
N ASN A 76 -15.33 -8.79 -27.18
CA ASN A 76 -16.30 -9.76 -27.68
C ASN A 76 -16.50 -10.95 -26.73
N GLU A 77 -15.49 -11.27 -25.92
CA GLU A 77 -15.54 -12.28 -24.85
C GLU A 77 -16.10 -11.73 -23.53
N GLY A 78 -16.48 -10.45 -23.51
CA GLY A 78 -17.10 -9.80 -22.37
C GLY A 78 -16.12 -9.16 -21.37
N ILE A 79 -14.83 -9.01 -21.71
CA ILE A 79 -13.86 -8.30 -20.87
C ILE A 79 -13.34 -7.07 -21.62
N ARG A 80 -13.51 -5.91 -20.98
CA ARG A 80 -12.99 -4.65 -21.51
C ARG A 80 -11.64 -4.34 -20.88
N VAL A 81 -10.69 -3.94 -21.70
CA VAL A 81 -9.38 -3.46 -21.24
C VAL A 81 -8.98 -2.16 -21.93
N ARG A 82 -8.23 -1.34 -21.20
CA ARG A 82 -7.52 -0.18 -21.73
C ARG A 82 -6.04 -0.47 -21.68
N VAL A 83 -5.31 -0.17 -22.75
CA VAL A 83 -3.88 -0.44 -22.87
C VAL A 83 -3.13 0.86 -23.10
N GLY A 84 -1.99 1.01 -22.45
CA GLY A 84 -1.18 2.22 -22.54
C GLY A 84 0.08 2.15 -21.72
N ARG A 85 0.51 3.29 -21.16
CA ARG A 85 1.73 3.44 -20.38
C ARG A 85 1.43 4.00 -18.99
N TRP A 86 2.12 3.51 -17.98
CA TRP A 86 2.13 4.13 -16.66
C TRP A 86 3.07 5.33 -16.66
N LYS A 87 2.57 6.50 -16.23
CA LYS A 87 3.33 7.77 -16.22
C LYS A 87 4.32 7.86 -15.06
N ILE A 88 5.20 6.87 -15.00
CA ILE A 88 6.29 6.74 -14.03
C ILE A 88 7.62 6.50 -14.75
N LYS A 89 8.73 6.51 -14.01
CA LYS A 89 10.03 6.20 -14.60
C LYS A 89 10.03 4.79 -15.23
N GLY A 90 10.47 4.71 -16.47
CA GLY A 90 10.49 3.47 -17.26
C GLY A 90 9.25 3.24 -18.11
N GLU A 91 8.19 3.99 -17.93
CA GLU A 91 6.95 3.97 -18.74
C GLU A 91 6.50 2.55 -19.14
N PRO A 92 6.34 1.63 -18.16
CA PRO A 92 5.99 0.25 -18.48
C PRO A 92 4.64 0.14 -19.15
N THR A 93 4.46 -0.91 -19.97
CA THR A 93 3.15 -1.23 -20.55
C THR A 93 2.17 -1.63 -19.46
N VAL A 94 0.97 -1.03 -19.50
CA VAL A 94 -0.12 -1.31 -18.57
C VAL A 94 -1.37 -1.73 -19.31
N VAL A 95 -2.05 -2.72 -18.76
CA VAL A 95 -3.42 -3.11 -19.11
C VAL A 95 -4.31 -2.83 -17.91
N LEU A 96 -5.20 -1.84 -18.03
CA LEU A 96 -6.26 -1.61 -17.06
C LEU A 96 -7.46 -2.47 -17.41
N VAL A 97 -7.94 -3.26 -16.44
CA VAL A 97 -8.97 -4.27 -16.63
C VAL A 97 -10.28 -3.82 -16.00
N ASP A 98 -11.30 -3.65 -16.82
CA ASP A 98 -12.68 -3.45 -16.36
C ASP A 98 -13.31 -4.84 -16.08
N PHE A 99 -13.51 -5.11 -14.80
CA PHE A 99 -14.10 -6.36 -14.33
C PHE A 99 -15.61 -6.27 -14.06
N SER A 100 -16.24 -5.14 -14.35
CA SER A 100 -17.66 -4.90 -14.07
C SER A 100 -18.59 -5.89 -14.77
N SER A 101 -18.23 -6.36 -15.96
CA SER A 101 -18.94 -7.38 -16.72
C SER A 101 -19.04 -8.74 -16.01
N LEU A 102 -18.14 -9.00 -15.05
CA LEU A 102 -18.14 -10.24 -14.26
C LEU A 102 -19.06 -10.17 -13.03
N ILE A 103 -19.54 -8.99 -12.64
CA ILE A 103 -20.43 -8.83 -11.48
C ILE A 103 -21.67 -9.73 -11.55
N PRO A 104 -22.40 -9.84 -12.68
CA PRO A 104 -23.53 -10.75 -12.79
C PRO A 104 -23.16 -12.24 -12.65
N ARG A 105 -21.90 -12.57 -12.90
CA ARG A 105 -21.36 -13.95 -12.86
C ARG A 105 -20.55 -14.23 -11.59
N LYS A 106 -20.58 -13.33 -10.61
CA LYS A 106 -19.78 -13.47 -9.39
C LYS A 106 -19.98 -14.81 -8.69
N ASP A 107 -21.22 -15.28 -8.60
CA ASP A 107 -21.54 -16.51 -7.88
C ASP A 107 -20.97 -17.74 -8.59
N GLU A 108 -20.92 -17.75 -9.94
CA GLU A 108 -20.28 -18.81 -10.72
C GLU A 108 -18.76 -18.83 -10.47
N ILE A 109 -18.13 -17.66 -10.42
CA ILE A 109 -16.69 -17.48 -10.18
C ILE A 109 -16.34 -17.96 -8.76
N LEU A 110 -17.09 -17.48 -7.75
CA LEU A 110 -16.87 -17.87 -6.35
C LEU A 110 -17.09 -19.37 -6.15
N LYS A 111 -18.12 -19.95 -6.80
CA LYS A 111 -18.36 -21.40 -6.81
C LYS A 111 -17.19 -22.15 -7.43
N SER A 112 -16.64 -21.68 -8.57
CA SER A 112 -15.48 -22.31 -9.22
C SER A 112 -14.24 -22.30 -8.34
N LEU A 113 -14.02 -21.22 -7.59
CA LEU A 113 -12.92 -21.10 -6.61
C LEU A 113 -13.10 -22.08 -5.44
N TRP A 114 -14.34 -22.24 -4.95
CA TRP A 114 -14.66 -23.22 -3.93
C TRP A 114 -14.44 -24.65 -4.41
N GLU A 115 -15.02 -25.02 -5.56
CA GLU A 115 -14.93 -26.37 -6.11
C GLU A 115 -13.50 -26.80 -6.44
N SER A 116 -12.65 -25.85 -6.88
CA SER A 116 -11.29 -26.16 -7.32
C SER A 116 -10.26 -26.05 -6.20
N TYR A 117 -10.46 -25.13 -5.24
CA TYR A 117 -9.43 -24.74 -4.27
C TYR A 117 -9.96 -24.61 -2.84
N HIS A 118 -11.24 -24.85 -2.60
CA HIS A 118 -11.91 -24.68 -1.31
C HIS A 118 -11.80 -23.25 -0.73
N VAL A 119 -11.81 -22.23 -1.61
CA VAL A 119 -11.85 -20.83 -1.18
C VAL A 119 -13.22 -20.51 -0.58
N ASP A 120 -13.29 -20.29 0.73
CA ASP A 120 -14.52 -19.92 1.43
C ASP A 120 -14.85 -18.44 1.22
N SER A 121 -15.78 -18.17 0.31
CA SER A 121 -16.23 -16.81 -0.05
C SER A 121 -17.59 -16.42 0.53
N ILE A 122 -18.22 -17.28 1.35
CA ILE A 122 -19.61 -17.08 1.82
C ILE A 122 -19.78 -15.78 2.62
N SER A 123 -18.79 -15.43 3.45
CA SER A 123 -18.80 -14.20 4.25
C SER A 123 -18.29 -12.95 3.49
N GLY A 124 -17.92 -13.10 2.21
CA GLY A 124 -17.33 -12.03 1.42
C GLY A 124 -18.29 -10.88 1.16
N GLN A 125 -17.86 -9.67 1.55
CA GLN A 125 -18.55 -8.41 1.24
C GLN A 125 -17.98 -7.79 -0.05
N TRP A 126 -18.49 -6.63 -0.48
CA TRP A 126 -18.01 -5.99 -1.70
C TRP A 126 -16.53 -5.68 -1.70
N ASP A 127 -15.96 -5.34 -0.57
CA ASP A 127 -14.53 -5.10 -0.39
C ASP A 127 -13.66 -6.37 -0.55
N TYR A 128 -14.29 -7.54 -0.65
CA TYR A 128 -13.70 -8.81 -1.04
C TYR A 128 -14.08 -9.20 -2.48
N ILE A 129 -15.35 -9.04 -2.86
CA ILE A 129 -15.89 -9.50 -4.15
C ILE A 129 -15.21 -8.77 -5.31
N GLU A 130 -15.13 -7.43 -5.26
CA GLU A 130 -14.51 -6.63 -6.34
C GLU A 130 -13.07 -7.02 -6.63
N PRO A 131 -12.16 -7.08 -5.62
CA PRO A 131 -10.80 -7.54 -5.86
C PRO A 131 -10.69 -8.96 -6.41
N VAL A 132 -11.56 -9.88 -5.97
CA VAL A 132 -11.57 -11.26 -6.49
C VAL A 132 -11.98 -11.29 -7.95
N LEU A 133 -13.01 -10.52 -8.35
CA LEU A 133 -13.42 -10.40 -9.74
C LEU A 133 -12.35 -9.76 -10.61
N PHE A 134 -11.68 -8.72 -10.12
CA PHE A 134 -10.52 -8.12 -10.79
C PHE A 134 -9.41 -9.15 -10.98
N GLY A 135 -9.03 -9.86 -9.92
CA GLY A 135 -7.99 -10.89 -9.99
C GLY A 135 -8.35 -11.96 -11.04
N TRP A 136 -9.58 -12.48 -11.01
CA TRP A 136 -10.06 -13.45 -11.99
C TRP A 136 -9.98 -12.91 -13.41
N ALA A 137 -10.48 -11.69 -13.66
CA ALA A 137 -10.40 -11.04 -14.97
C ALA A 137 -8.96 -10.86 -15.44
N ALA A 138 -8.04 -10.47 -14.54
CA ALA A 138 -6.62 -10.38 -14.85
C ALA A 138 -6.04 -11.73 -15.29
N GLY A 139 -6.42 -12.84 -14.66
CA GLY A 139 -6.05 -14.18 -15.08
C GLY A 139 -6.53 -14.51 -16.49
N VAL A 140 -7.79 -14.20 -16.84
CA VAL A 140 -8.34 -14.37 -18.19
C VAL A 140 -7.57 -13.53 -19.21
N VAL A 141 -7.32 -12.27 -18.90
CA VAL A 141 -6.55 -11.34 -19.77
C VAL A 141 -5.15 -11.85 -20.03
N ILE A 142 -4.44 -12.35 -19.01
CA ILE A 142 -3.09 -12.91 -19.16
C ILE A 142 -3.11 -14.16 -20.04
N ALA A 143 -4.05 -15.10 -19.81
CA ALA A 143 -4.17 -16.30 -20.63
C ALA A 143 -4.40 -15.94 -22.11
N SER A 144 -5.36 -15.06 -22.39
CA SER A 144 -5.66 -14.57 -23.74
C SER A 144 -4.46 -13.85 -24.37
N TYR A 145 -3.69 -13.06 -23.61
CA TYR A 145 -2.47 -12.41 -24.11
C TYR A 145 -1.43 -13.43 -24.55
N VAL A 146 -1.15 -14.43 -23.69
CA VAL A 146 -0.15 -15.46 -24.00
C VAL A 146 -0.60 -16.34 -25.17
N GLU A 147 -1.89 -16.68 -25.27
CA GLU A 147 -2.44 -17.42 -26.42
C GLU A 147 -2.34 -16.63 -27.73
N THR A 148 -2.47 -15.31 -27.68
CA THR A 148 -2.45 -14.45 -28.88
C THR A 148 -1.02 -14.10 -29.33
N PHE A 149 -0.13 -13.79 -28.40
CA PHE A 149 1.19 -13.21 -28.67
C PHE A 149 2.36 -14.09 -28.25
N GLY A 150 2.11 -15.12 -27.46
CA GLY A 150 3.14 -16.06 -27.01
C GLY A 150 3.51 -17.06 -28.09
N THR A 151 4.69 -17.63 -27.96
CA THR A 151 5.13 -18.78 -28.77
C THR A 151 5.23 -20.04 -27.89
N PRO A 152 5.17 -21.25 -28.47
CA PRO A 152 5.22 -22.49 -27.69
C PRO A 152 6.49 -22.68 -26.85
N THR A 153 7.56 -21.97 -27.16
CA THR A 153 8.86 -22.07 -26.48
C THR A 153 9.08 -20.96 -25.44
N GLU A 154 8.26 -19.92 -25.44
CA GLU A 154 8.37 -18.80 -24.50
C GLU A 154 7.87 -19.18 -23.12
N LYS A 155 8.61 -18.73 -22.13
CA LYS A 155 8.31 -18.92 -20.70
C LYS A 155 7.63 -17.66 -20.16
N ALA A 156 6.35 -17.76 -19.84
CA ALA A 156 5.58 -16.70 -19.23
C ALA A 156 5.49 -16.90 -17.71
N VAL A 157 5.65 -15.80 -16.98
CA VAL A 157 5.46 -15.74 -15.54
C VAL A 157 4.44 -14.65 -15.22
N ALA A 158 3.45 -14.98 -14.39
CA ALA A 158 2.46 -14.04 -13.84
C ALA A 158 2.65 -13.90 -12.34
N HIS A 159 2.96 -12.69 -11.88
CA HIS A 159 3.23 -12.36 -10.49
C HIS A 159 2.05 -11.57 -9.89
N PHE A 160 1.44 -12.11 -8.85
CA PHE A 160 0.25 -11.57 -8.18
C PHE A 160 0.61 -11.02 -6.81
N HIS A 161 0.18 -9.79 -6.52
CA HIS A 161 0.44 -9.12 -5.26
C HIS A 161 -0.81 -9.07 -4.39
N GLU A 162 -0.70 -9.58 -3.17
CA GLU A 162 -1.74 -9.61 -2.15
C GLU A 162 -2.95 -10.49 -2.51
N TRP A 163 -3.76 -10.83 -1.50
CA TRP A 163 -4.99 -11.59 -1.66
C TRP A 163 -5.95 -11.01 -2.70
N MET A 164 -5.89 -9.70 -2.94
CA MET A 164 -6.75 -8.96 -3.86
C MET A 164 -6.58 -9.40 -5.32
N THR A 165 -5.44 -9.98 -5.67
CA THR A 165 -5.15 -10.45 -7.03
C THR A 165 -5.08 -11.97 -7.15
N ALA A 166 -5.15 -12.67 -6.01
CA ALA A 166 -4.92 -14.11 -5.90
C ALA A 166 -5.80 -14.96 -6.82
N ALA A 167 -7.06 -14.55 -7.06
CA ALA A 167 -7.99 -15.26 -7.93
C ALA A 167 -7.45 -15.42 -9.35
N GLY A 168 -6.62 -14.50 -9.84
CA GLY A 168 -6.01 -14.55 -11.18
C GLY A 168 -5.01 -15.68 -11.30
N GLY A 169 -4.15 -15.86 -10.31
CA GLY A 169 -3.22 -16.98 -10.31
C GLY A 169 -3.92 -18.32 -10.16
N LEU A 170 -4.95 -18.40 -9.31
CA LEU A 170 -5.78 -19.61 -9.18
C LEU A 170 -6.51 -19.92 -10.50
N TYR A 171 -6.99 -18.89 -11.22
CA TYR A 171 -7.53 -19.07 -12.56
C TYR A 171 -6.50 -19.67 -13.52
N LEU A 172 -5.29 -19.10 -13.58
CA LEU A 172 -4.22 -19.57 -14.48
C LEU A 172 -3.81 -21.02 -14.17
N ARG A 173 -3.71 -21.38 -12.89
CA ARG A 173 -3.42 -22.76 -12.47
C ARG A 173 -4.39 -23.79 -13.04
N LYS A 174 -5.64 -23.43 -13.20
CA LYS A 174 -6.70 -24.31 -13.73
C LYS A 174 -6.78 -24.26 -15.25
N HIS A 175 -6.71 -23.06 -15.85
CA HIS A 175 -7.06 -22.84 -17.26
C HIS A 175 -5.86 -22.64 -18.18
N ALA A 176 -4.72 -22.19 -17.65
CA ALA A 176 -3.49 -21.95 -18.43
C ALA A 176 -2.24 -22.41 -17.64
N PRO A 177 -2.13 -23.71 -17.26
CA PRO A 177 -1.08 -24.21 -16.37
C PRO A 177 0.34 -24.14 -16.96
N TYR A 178 0.48 -23.76 -18.21
CA TYR A 178 1.76 -23.47 -18.87
C TYR A 178 2.33 -22.09 -18.53
N ILE A 179 1.56 -21.22 -17.86
CA ILE A 179 2.01 -19.94 -17.33
C ILE A 179 2.38 -20.15 -15.86
N ALA A 180 3.65 -19.92 -15.51
CA ALA A 180 4.09 -20.03 -14.12
C ALA A 180 3.52 -18.88 -13.27
N THR A 181 3.10 -19.20 -12.06
CA THR A 181 2.44 -18.24 -11.15
C THR A 181 3.29 -17.96 -9.91
N VAL A 182 3.43 -16.68 -9.57
CA VAL A 182 4.09 -16.23 -8.34
C VAL A 182 3.08 -15.44 -7.52
N PHE A 183 2.99 -15.72 -6.24
CA PHE A 183 2.17 -14.97 -5.29
C PHE A 183 3.06 -14.31 -4.24
N THR A 184 2.86 -13.02 -4.00
CA THR A 184 3.53 -12.28 -2.91
C THR A 184 2.51 -11.67 -1.98
N THR A 185 2.57 -12.05 -0.70
CA THR A 185 1.87 -11.32 0.37
C THR A 185 2.84 -10.35 1.05
N HIS A 186 2.41 -9.09 1.20
CA HIS A 186 3.18 -8.02 1.83
C HIS A 186 2.87 -7.90 3.32
N ALA A 187 1.70 -8.37 3.74
CA ALA A 187 1.29 -8.52 5.14
C ALA A 187 0.08 -9.45 5.19
N THR A 188 0.09 -10.42 6.10
CA THR A 188 -1.02 -11.38 6.21
C THR A 188 -2.30 -10.71 6.70
N VAL A 189 -3.45 -11.14 6.16
CA VAL A 189 -4.78 -10.67 6.62
C VAL A 189 -4.93 -10.90 8.12
N MET A 190 -4.57 -12.09 8.59
CA MET A 190 -4.70 -12.46 9.99
C MET A 190 -3.73 -11.71 10.90
N GLY A 191 -2.47 -11.51 10.49
CA GLY A 191 -1.51 -10.71 11.24
C GLY A 191 -2.02 -9.28 11.49
N ARG A 192 -2.59 -8.65 10.47
CA ARG A 192 -3.23 -7.32 10.60
C ARG A 192 -4.41 -7.34 11.59
N CYS A 193 -5.27 -8.36 11.52
CA CYS A 193 -6.42 -8.48 12.41
C CYS A 193 -6.00 -8.73 13.86
N ILE A 194 -5.07 -9.65 14.09
CA ILE A 194 -4.58 -10.00 15.43
C ILE A 194 -3.94 -8.77 16.09
N ALA A 195 -3.01 -8.10 15.41
CA ALA A 195 -2.35 -6.91 15.92
C ALA A 195 -3.34 -5.75 16.13
N GLY A 196 -4.25 -5.51 15.18
CA GLY A 196 -5.27 -4.47 15.26
C GLY A 196 -6.24 -4.65 16.44
N ASN A 197 -6.50 -5.90 16.84
CA ASN A 197 -7.33 -6.26 17.99
C ASN A 197 -6.54 -6.38 19.31
N ARG A 198 -5.28 -5.91 19.37
CA ARG A 198 -4.44 -5.89 20.57
C ARG A 198 -4.02 -7.25 21.09
N LEU A 199 -4.10 -8.28 20.28
CA LEU A 199 -3.59 -9.59 20.66
C LEU A 199 -2.07 -9.62 20.44
N PRO A 200 -1.32 -10.39 21.25
CA PRO A 200 0.14 -10.42 21.22
C PRO A 200 0.66 -11.26 20.05
N LEU A 201 0.54 -10.73 18.82
CA LEU A 201 0.79 -11.43 17.56
C LEU A 201 2.07 -12.25 17.59
N TYR A 202 3.21 -11.63 17.86
CA TYR A 202 4.49 -12.32 17.74
C TYR A 202 4.83 -13.22 18.95
N ASN A 203 4.37 -12.87 20.14
CA ASN A 203 4.61 -13.66 21.35
C ASN A 203 3.82 -14.97 21.34
N ASP A 204 2.62 -14.95 20.76
CA ASP A 204 1.70 -16.07 20.78
C ASP A 204 1.42 -16.66 19.37
N LEU A 205 2.18 -16.24 18.37
CA LEU A 205 1.96 -16.62 16.97
C LEU A 205 1.73 -18.12 16.74
N PRO A 206 2.52 -19.04 17.34
CA PRO A 206 2.28 -20.47 17.16
C PRO A 206 1.03 -21.03 17.84
N LYS A 207 0.39 -20.26 18.73
CA LYS A 207 -0.80 -20.67 19.50
C LYS A 207 -2.11 -20.30 18.81
N PHE A 208 -2.08 -19.39 17.81
CA PHE A 208 -3.28 -18.94 17.15
C PHE A 208 -3.83 -19.99 16.17
N ASN A 209 -5.12 -20.24 16.27
CA ASN A 209 -5.88 -20.90 15.22
C ASN A 209 -6.39 -19.84 14.24
N ALA A 210 -5.69 -19.67 13.12
CA ALA A 210 -5.98 -18.61 12.16
C ALA A 210 -7.39 -18.72 11.56
N ASP A 211 -7.86 -19.94 11.26
CA ASP A 211 -9.18 -20.16 10.67
C ASP A 211 -10.33 -19.83 11.66
N GLU A 212 -10.12 -20.09 12.95
CA GLU A 212 -11.08 -19.73 14.00
C GLU A 212 -11.12 -18.22 14.24
N LEU A 213 -9.95 -17.58 14.32
CA LEU A 213 -9.86 -16.13 14.46
C LEU A 213 -10.40 -15.40 13.23
N ALA A 214 -10.25 -15.96 12.02
CA ALA A 214 -10.81 -15.40 10.81
C ALA A 214 -12.35 -15.34 10.86
N ARG A 215 -12.98 -16.35 11.45
CA ARG A 215 -14.44 -16.34 11.72
C ARG A 215 -14.80 -15.29 12.77
N GLN A 216 -14.07 -15.21 13.87
CA GLN A 216 -14.32 -14.23 14.94
C GLN A 216 -14.21 -12.79 14.46
N PHE A 217 -13.22 -12.50 13.59
CA PHE A 217 -12.99 -11.17 13.03
C PHE A 217 -13.77 -10.89 11.73
N ASN A 218 -14.60 -11.82 11.29
CA ASN A 218 -15.39 -11.72 10.05
C ASN A 218 -14.52 -11.44 8.80
N VAL A 219 -13.35 -12.11 8.71
CA VAL A 219 -12.41 -12.00 7.57
C VAL A 219 -12.14 -13.36 6.91
N THR A 220 -13.02 -14.34 7.11
CA THR A 220 -12.88 -15.72 6.60
C THR A 220 -12.61 -15.74 5.10
N ALA A 221 -13.37 -14.98 4.30
CA ALA A 221 -13.21 -14.96 2.85
C ALA A 221 -11.83 -14.44 2.42
N LYS A 222 -11.36 -13.33 3.00
CA LYS A 222 -10.04 -12.74 2.70
C LYS A 222 -8.91 -13.66 3.14
N HIS A 223 -9.01 -14.24 4.32
CA HIS A 223 -8.04 -15.21 4.84
C HIS A 223 -8.00 -16.48 4.00
N SER A 224 -9.17 -17.02 3.64
CA SER A 224 -9.26 -18.24 2.84
C SER A 224 -8.58 -18.10 1.49
N ILE A 225 -8.85 -17.02 0.74
CA ILE A 225 -8.24 -16.83 -0.57
C ILE A 225 -6.72 -16.59 -0.46
N GLU A 226 -6.25 -15.86 0.57
CA GLU A 226 -4.82 -15.66 0.83
C GLU A 226 -4.10 -17.00 1.11
N LYS A 227 -4.71 -17.83 1.97
CA LYS A 227 -4.21 -19.16 2.32
C LYS A 227 -4.15 -20.09 1.11
N MET A 228 -5.18 -20.09 0.26
CA MET A 228 -5.21 -20.91 -0.96
C MET A 228 -4.26 -20.36 -2.02
N ALA A 229 -4.09 -19.05 -2.13
CA ALA A 229 -3.08 -18.47 -3.00
C ALA A 229 -1.66 -18.90 -2.57
N ALA A 230 -1.35 -18.81 -1.29
CA ALA A 230 -0.09 -19.33 -0.77
C ALA A 230 0.09 -20.82 -1.11
N ALA A 231 -0.95 -21.64 -0.99
CA ALA A 231 -0.87 -23.08 -1.20
C ALA A 231 -0.68 -23.50 -2.66
N TYR A 232 -1.33 -22.81 -3.60
CA TYR A 232 -1.50 -23.31 -4.98
C TYR A 232 -0.69 -22.58 -6.06
N HIS A 233 -0.09 -21.41 -5.79
CA HIS A 233 0.84 -20.80 -6.75
C HIS A 233 2.15 -21.59 -6.83
N ASP A 234 2.82 -21.54 -7.98
CA ASP A 234 4.09 -22.25 -8.21
C ASP A 234 5.20 -21.75 -7.29
N ALA A 235 5.23 -20.41 -7.03
CA ALA A 235 6.11 -19.82 -6.04
C ALA A 235 5.33 -18.89 -5.11
N PHE A 236 5.63 -18.97 -3.82
CA PHE A 236 5.08 -18.11 -2.79
C PHE A 236 6.18 -17.26 -2.15
N LEU A 237 6.03 -15.95 -2.17
CA LEU A 237 7.02 -14.99 -1.70
C LEU A 237 6.43 -14.08 -0.63
N THR A 238 7.32 -13.47 0.15
CA THR A 238 7.00 -12.36 1.04
C THR A 238 8.15 -11.36 1.12
N VAL A 239 7.95 -10.26 1.87
CA VAL A 239 8.85 -9.09 1.85
C VAL A 239 9.75 -8.97 3.08
N SER A 240 9.58 -9.82 4.09
CA SER A 240 10.43 -9.83 5.29
C SER A 240 10.37 -11.16 6.02
N ASP A 241 11.41 -11.47 6.82
CA ASP A 241 11.45 -12.66 7.66
C ASP A 241 10.33 -12.65 8.71
N ILE A 242 9.93 -11.48 9.19
CA ILE A 242 8.80 -11.31 10.11
C ILE A 242 7.51 -11.78 9.44
N THR A 243 7.23 -11.32 8.23
CA THR A 243 6.05 -11.75 7.47
C THR A 243 6.16 -13.22 7.06
N ALA A 244 7.35 -13.73 6.76
CA ALA A 244 7.55 -15.16 6.49
C ALA A 244 7.14 -16.03 7.68
N ASN A 245 7.47 -15.60 8.88
CA ASN A 245 7.05 -16.28 10.09
C ASN A 245 5.52 -16.22 10.30
N GLU A 246 4.88 -15.10 10.00
CA GLU A 246 3.41 -15.02 9.98
C GLU A 246 2.80 -16.00 8.95
N CYS A 247 3.34 -16.06 7.73
CA CYS A 247 2.87 -16.96 6.69
C CYS A 247 2.91 -18.42 7.12
N LYS A 248 4.02 -18.84 7.74
CA LYS A 248 4.19 -20.19 8.25
C LYS A 248 3.08 -20.61 9.21
N TYR A 249 2.75 -19.77 10.18
CA TYR A 249 1.77 -20.09 11.22
C TYR A 249 0.33 -19.75 10.84
N LEU A 250 0.11 -18.67 10.11
CA LEU A 250 -1.24 -18.20 9.81
C LEU A 250 -1.77 -18.69 8.46
N LEU A 251 -0.91 -18.94 7.47
CA LEU A 251 -1.30 -19.48 6.17
C LEU A 251 -0.98 -20.98 6.03
N GLY A 252 -0.18 -21.54 6.93
CA GLY A 252 0.20 -22.96 6.92
C GLY A 252 1.24 -23.31 5.85
N ARG A 253 1.88 -22.33 5.21
CA ARG A 253 2.98 -22.51 4.24
C ARG A 253 4.10 -21.52 4.53
N GLU A 254 5.33 -22.03 4.59
CA GLU A 254 6.53 -21.19 4.60
C GLU A 254 6.79 -20.65 3.20
N PRO A 255 7.09 -19.35 3.01
CA PRO A 255 7.41 -18.81 1.70
C PRO A 255 8.66 -19.45 1.08
N ASP A 256 8.66 -19.60 -0.23
CA ASP A 256 9.80 -20.10 -1.01
C ASP A 256 10.97 -19.10 -1.03
N GLY A 257 10.69 -17.83 -0.73
CA GLY A 257 11.70 -16.79 -0.63
C GLY A 257 11.20 -15.50 0.00
N VAL A 258 12.15 -14.73 0.52
CA VAL A 258 11.93 -13.37 1.03
C VAL A 258 12.55 -12.38 0.06
N THR A 259 11.74 -11.45 -0.46
CA THR A 259 12.15 -10.41 -1.40
C THR A 259 11.89 -9.03 -0.77
N PRO A 260 12.84 -8.48 -0.01
CA PRO A 260 12.67 -7.18 0.63
C PRO A 260 12.37 -6.08 -0.39
N ASN A 261 11.54 -5.12 0.02
CA ASN A 261 11.24 -3.97 -0.81
C ASN A 261 12.52 -3.17 -1.08
N GLY A 262 12.74 -2.83 -2.35
CA GLY A 262 13.85 -2.01 -2.78
C GLY A 262 13.63 -0.53 -2.47
N PHE A 263 14.72 0.24 -2.55
CA PHE A 263 14.71 1.69 -2.45
C PHE A 263 15.52 2.28 -3.61
N GLU A 264 14.94 3.29 -4.26
CA GLU A 264 15.63 4.06 -5.30
C GLU A 264 16.27 5.30 -4.72
N ASN A 265 17.57 5.44 -4.86
CA ASN A 265 18.31 6.60 -4.34
C ASN A 265 18.02 7.92 -5.07
N ASP A 266 17.39 7.86 -6.23
CA ASP A 266 17.02 9.02 -7.06
C ASP A 266 16.11 10.03 -6.37
N PHE A 267 15.45 9.64 -5.28
CA PHE A 267 14.63 10.53 -4.45
C PHE A 267 15.46 11.41 -3.50
N VAL A 268 16.72 11.04 -3.27
CA VAL A 268 17.57 11.71 -2.31
C VAL A 268 18.50 12.68 -3.06
N TRP A 269 18.35 13.95 -2.76
CA TRP A 269 19.30 14.97 -3.24
C TRP A 269 20.73 14.61 -2.80
N ALA A 270 21.72 14.95 -3.59
CA ALA A 270 23.12 14.62 -3.30
C ALA A 270 23.98 15.89 -3.12
N GLY A 271 25.13 15.75 -2.46
CA GLY A 271 26.11 16.83 -2.30
C GLY A 271 25.56 18.06 -1.58
N GLU A 272 25.94 19.23 -2.03
CA GLU A 272 25.56 20.53 -1.42
C GLU A 272 24.05 20.78 -1.52
N GLU A 273 23.42 20.33 -2.59
CA GLU A 273 21.97 20.48 -2.78
C GLU A 273 21.17 19.76 -1.69
N TYR A 274 21.63 18.58 -1.24
CA TYR A 274 21.02 17.87 -0.12
C TYR A 274 21.00 18.74 1.14
N TYR A 275 22.11 19.38 1.49
CA TYR A 275 22.19 20.22 2.69
C TYR A 275 21.30 21.45 2.57
N ALA A 276 21.30 22.10 1.41
CA ALA A 276 20.46 23.28 1.17
C ALA A 276 18.96 22.94 1.28
N LYS A 277 18.53 21.87 0.65
CA LYS A 277 17.13 21.40 0.70
C LYS A 277 16.73 20.93 2.09
N ARG A 278 17.61 20.22 2.79
CA ARG A 278 17.38 19.82 4.17
C ARG A 278 17.18 21.02 5.08
N ASP A 279 18.02 22.05 4.96
CA ASP A 279 17.94 23.23 5.80
C ASP A 279 16.73 24.10 5.46
N GLU A 280 16.32 24.17 4.20
CA GLU A 280 15.06 24.78 3.78
C GLU A 280 13.85 24.08 4.40
N ALA A 281 13.75 22.75 4.25
CA ALA A 281 12.68 21.94 4.82
C ALA A 281 12.65 22.05 6.35
N ARG A 282 13.81 22.02 6.99
CA ARG A 282 13.93 22.16 8.44
C ARG A 282 13.38 23.49 8.95
N ARG A 283 13.75 24.62 8.29
CA ARG A 283 13.21 25.94 8.63
C ARG A 283 11.69 26.00 8.46
N ALA A 284 11.17 25.45 7.37
CA ALA A 284 9.73 25.39 7.14
C ALA A 284 9.01 24.59 8.23
N MET A 285 9.53 23.43 8.60
CA MET A 285 8.94 22.60 9.68
C MET A 285 8.96 23.35 11.02
N ILE A 286 10.06 23.97 11.41
CA ILE A 286 10.14 24.76 12.65
C ILE A 286 9.15 25.92 12.62
N SER A 287 9.08 26.68 11.52
CA SER A 287 8.15 27.82 11.38
C SER A 287 6.69 27.40 11.52
N VAL A 288 6.30 26.30 10.87
CA VAL A 288 4.93 25.74 10.99
C VAL A 288 4.63 25.32 12.43
N ALA A 289 5.57 24.67 13.09
CA ALA A 289 5.38 24.22 14.47
C ALA A 289 5.23 25.40 15.44
N GLU A 290 6.09 26.41 15.33
CA GLU A 290 6.04 27.62 16.14
C GLU A 290 4.73 28.38 15.94
N ALA A 291 4.28 28.49 14.68
CA ALA A 291 3.00 29.10 14.36
C ALA A 291 1.82 28.28 14.91
N CYS A 292 1.83 26.96 14.76
CA CYS A 292 0.78 26.09 15.31
C CYS A 292 0.65 26.19 16.81
N LEU A 293 1.77 26.21 17.52
CA LEU A 293 1.83 26.14 18.98
C LEU A 293 1.74 27.52 19.66
N GLY A 294 2.04 28.61 18.92
CA GLY A 294 2.18 29.94 19.47
C GLY A 294 3.40 30.07 20.39
N GLU A 295 4.42 29.23 20.21
CA GLU A 295 5.61 29.16 21.03
C GLU A 295 6.86 29.12 20.14
N LYS A 296 7.98 29.73 20.58
CA LYS A 296 9.26 29.66 19.90
C LYS A 296 10.15 28.58 20.53
N PHE A 297 10.95 27.93 19.69
CA PHE A 297 12.01 27.08 20.19
C PHE A 297 13.14 27.92 20.76
N THR A 298 13.75 27.48 21.87
CA THR A 298 14.85 28.18 22.53
C THR A 298 16.20 27.93 21.83
N GLY A 299 16.26 26.91 20.96
CA GLY A 299 17.43 26.54 20.20
C GLY A 299 17.05 25.79 18.93
N ASP A 300 18.00 25.05 18.38
CA ASP A 300 17.78 24.20 17.20
C ASP A 300 17.21 22.83 17.64
N PRO A 301 15.90 22.55 17.47
CA PRO A 301 15.28 21.32 17.96
C PRO A 301 15.73 20.10 17.16
N LEU A 302 15.77 18.93 17.81
CA LEU A 302 15.82 17.66 17.10
C LEU A 302 14.47 17.40 16.43
N ILE A 303 14.46 17.24 15.11
CA ILE A 303 13.22 16.88 14.38
C ILE A 303 13.17 15.36 14.22
N VAL A 304 12.06 14.77 14.65
CA VAL A 304 11.73 13.35 14.49
C VAL A 304 10.33 13.22 13.89
N GLY A 305 10.02 12.11 13.25
CA GLY A 305 8.68 11.95 12.67
C GLY A 305 8.32 10.51 12.34
N THR A 306 7.02 10.29 12.25
CA THR A 306 6.44 9.06 11.69
C THR A 306 5.47 9.41 10.57
N SER A 307 5.40 8.55 9.56
CA SER A 307 4.56 8.73 8.37
C SER A 307 4.02 7.38 7.92
N GLY A 308 2.81 7.36 7.38
CA GLY A 308 2.20 6.13 6.87
C GLY A 308 0.69 6.24 6.76
N ARG A 309 0.00 5.09 6.62
CA ARG A 309 -1.45 5.02 6.72
C ARG A 309 -1.91 5.24 8.17
N TYR A 310 -3.11 5.77 8.35
CA TYR A 310 -3.67 5.99 9.66
C TYR A 310 -4.18 4.68 10.29
N GLU A 311 -3.24 3.83 10.64
CA GLU A 311 -3.48 2.61 11.42
C GLU A 311 -2.79 2.79 12.78
N PHE A 312 -3.50 3.41 13.74
CA PHE A 312 -2.94 3.93 15.00
C PHE A 312 -2.03 2.94 15.74
N ARG A 313 -2.39 1.63 15.73
CA ARG A 313 -1.62 0.55 16.35
C ARG A 313 -0.70 -0.16 15.38
N ASN A 314 -1.22 -0.62 14.23
CA ASN A 314 -0.44 -1.42 13.29
C ASN A 314 0.75 -0.66 12.68
N LYS A 315 0.72 0.68 12.75
CA LYS A 315 1.84 1.55 12.32
C LYS A 315 2.64 2.10 13.50
N GLY A 316 2.37 1.64 14.73
CA GLY A 316 3.11 2.02 15.93
C GLY A 316 2.98 3.50 16.31
N ILE A 317 1.91 4.18 15.88
CA ILE A 317 1.70 5.60 16.23
C ILE A 317 1.52 5.74 17.74
N ASP A 318 0.81 4.82 18.38
CA ASP A 318 0.65 4.72 19.83
C ASP A 318 2.00 4.53 20.54
N VAL A 319 2.87 3.68 20.03
CA VAL A 319 4.22 3.44 20.56
C VAL A 319 5.09 4.70 20.38
N PHE A 320 4.98 5.37 19.25
CA PHE A 320 5.70 6.62 18.98
C PHE A 320 5.29 7.71 19.98
N ILE A 321 3.98 7.93 20.19
CA ILE A 321 3.48 8.92 21.16
C ILE A 321 3.90 8.54 22.58
N GLU A 322 3.81 7.28 22.98
CA GLU A 322 4.25 6.83 24.30
C GLU A 322 5.76 7.06 24.51
N SER A 323 6.57 6.79 23.51
CA SER A 323 8.02 7.07 23.55
C SER A 323 8.30 8.56 23.73
N LEU A 324 7.53 9.43 23.05
CA LEU A 324 7.65 10.88 23.21
C LEU A 324 7.22 11.34 24.61
N LYS A 325 6.20 10.74 25.21
CA LYS A 325 5.78 11.03 26.59
C LYS A 325 6.87 10.69 27.60
N GLN A 326 7.49 9.51 27.45
CA GLN A 326 8.62 9.10 28.30
C GLN A 326 9.82 10.03 28.12
N LEU A 327 10.10 10.43 26.88
CA LEU A 327 11.16 11.39 26.60
C LEU A 327 10.90 12.77 27.23
N ALA A 328 9.65 13.27 27.14
CA ALA A 328 9.25 14.54 27.74
C ALA A 328 9.36 14.55 29.28
N ALA A 329 9.15 13.38 29.90
CA ALA A 329 9.30 13.20 31.35
C ALA A 329 10.76 13.00 31.80
N SER A 330 11.72 12.90 30.85
CA SER A 330 13.11 12.59 31.18
C SER A 330 13.94 13.85 31.53
N ASP A 331 14.50 13.88 32.72
CA ASP A 331 15.45 14.92 33.14
C ASP A 331 16.76 14.93 32.33
N ARG A 332 17.03 13.88 31.56
CA ARG A 332 18.21 13.76 30.72
C ARG A 332 18.09 14.46 29.39
N LEU A 333 16.87 14.87 29.00
CA LEU A 333 16.64 15.57 27.74
C LEU A 333 17.31 16.97 27.75
N ARG A 334 18.36 17.12 26.94
CA ARG A 334 19.17 18.36 26.89
C ARG A 334 18.75 19.30 25.77
N ARG A 335 18.03 18.79 24.77
CA ARG A 335 17.64 19.51 23.54
C ARG A 335 16.13 19.41 23.35
N GLU A 336 15.51 20.45 22.86
CA GLU A 336 14.10 20.38 22.47
C GLU A 336 13.91 19.40 21.30
N VAL A 337 12.76 18.74 21.29
CA VAL A 337 12.36 17.77 20.24
C VAL A 337 11.08 18.25 19.59
N LEU A 338 11.12 18.34 18.26
CA LEU A 338 9.95 18.59 17.41
C LEU A 338 9.57 17.30 16.71
N ALA A 339 8.42 16.74 17.09
CA ALA A 339 7.92 15.50 16.53
C ALA A 339 6.78 15.77 15.54
N TYR A 340 6.84 15.13 14.36
CA TYR A 340 5.77 15.18 13.36
C TYR A 340 5.09 13.83 13.21
N ILE A 341 3.76 13.84 13.22
CA ILE A 341 2.92 12.68 12.87
C ILE A 341 2.21 13.04 11.57
N THR A 342 2.61 12.40 10.45
CA THR A 342 2.12 12.70 9.12
C THR A 342 1.36 11.51 8.55
N VAL A 343 0.07 11.40 8.89
CA VAL A 343 -0.82 10.32 8.45
C VAL A 343 -2.13 10.90 7.91
N PRO A 344 -2.73 10.33 6.86
CA PRO A 344 -3.99 10.82 6.32
C PRO A 344 -5.12 10.59 7.32
N ALA A 345 -5.80 11.67 7.73
CA ALA A 345 -7.01 11.60 8.54
C ALA A 345 -8.12 12.43 7.89
N GLY A 346 -9.37 12.15 8.25
CA GLY A 346 -10.51 12.94 7.81
C GLY A 346 -10.36 14.40 8.24
N ASN A 347 -10.28 15.31 7.29
CA ASN A 347 -10.09 16.73 7.54
C ASN A 347 -10.91 17.58 6.55
N ARG A 348 -11.21 18.82 6.96
CA ARG A 348 -11.96 19.83 6.20
C ARG A 348 -11.03 20.85 5.52
N GLY A 349 -9.76 20.50 5.33
CA GLY A 349 -8.74 21.35 4.75
C GLY A 349 -7.79 21.96 5.77
N PRO A 350 -6.75 22.67 5.27
CA PRO A 350 -5.75 23.30 6.10
C PRO A 350 -6.35 24.43 6.96
N ARG A 351 -5.74 24.71 8.10
CA ARG A 351 -6.12 25.81 8.96
C ARG A 351 -5.83 27.15 8.28
N LEU A 352 -6.90 27.92 8.04
CA LEU A 352 -6.82 29.22 7.37
C LEU A 352 -6.07 30.27 8.20
N ASP A 353 -6.24 30.26 9.53
CA ASP A 353 -5.51 31.10 10.46
C ASP A 353 -4.00 30.84 10.42
N LEU A 354 -3.61 29.57 10.36
CA LEU A 354 -2.22 29.16 10.24
C LEU A 354 -1.61 29.59 8.88
N GLN A 355 -2.34 29.39 7.79
CA GLN A 355 -1.91 29.83 6.46
C GLN A 355 -1.73 31.35 6.41
N ALA A 356 -2.69 32.11 6.97
CA ALA A 356 -2.62 33.56 7.02
C ALA A 356 -1.42 34.06 7.84
N HIS A 357 -1.16 33.42 9.00
CA HIS A 357 -0.01 33.77 9.85
C HIS A 357 1.34 33.43 9.19
N LEU A 358 1.43 32.27 8.51
CA LEU A 358 2.65 31.90 7.78
C LEU A 358 2.96 32.84 6.62
N ALA A 359 1.91 33.42 5.99
CA ALA A 359 2.06 34.43 4.95
C ALA A 359 2.36 35.83 5.53
N ASP A 360 1.79 36.16 6.68
CA ASP A 360 1.96 37.45 7.38
C ASP A 360 1.94 37.20 8.90
N PRO A 361 3.11 37.21 9.56
CA PRO A 361 3.21 36.94 11.01
C PRO A 361 2.46 37.91 11.92
N SER A 362 1.95 39.01 11.40
CA SER A 362 1.09 39.93 12.18
C SER A 362 -0.33 39.42 12.34
N LYS A 363 -0.77 38.46 11.55
CA LYS A 363 -2.08 37.85 11.63
C LYS A 363 -2.21 36.96 12.87
N PRO A 364 -3.30 37.07 13.64
CA PRO A 364 -3.49 36.24 14.82
C PRO A 364 -3.75 34.77 14.46
N ILE A 365 -3.36 33.87 15.36
CA ILE A 365 -3.69 32.45 15.30
C ILE A 365 -4.73 32.15 16.39
N ASP A 366 -5.85 31.61 15.98
CA ASP A 366 -6.84 31.01 16.87
C ASP A 366 -6.72 29.49 16.83
N ALA A 367 -5.75 28.97 17.57
CA ALA A 367 -5.46 27.54 17.56
C ALA A 367 -6.57 26.70 18.21
N GLY A 368 -7.23 27.19 19.26
CA GLY A 368 -8.27 26.46 19.97
C GLY A 368 -7.92 24.99 20.20
N GLN A 369 -8.85 24.10 19.83
CA GLN A 369 -8.67 22.65 19.92
C GLN A 369 -7.67 22.08 18.87
N TYR A 370 -7.25 22.86 17.89
CA TYR A 370 -6.38 22.44 16.78
C TYR A 370 -4.91 22.85 16.99
N ARG A 371 -4.52 23.26 18.19
CA ARG A 371 -3.16 23.74 18.49
C ARG A 371 -2.05 22.79 18.00
N HIS A 372 -2.29 21.49 18.03
CA HIS A 372 -1.33 20.47 17.59
C HIS A 372 -1.60 19.93 16.18
N SER A 373 -2.54 20.53 15.42
CA SER A 373 -2.89 20.08 14.07
C SER A 373 -2.73 21.19 13.05
N THR A 374 -2.25 20.87 11.87
CA THR A 374 -2.15 21.79 10.72
C THR A 374 -3.47 21.97 9.97
N HIS A 375 -4.46 21.10 10.23
CA HIS A 375 -5.75 21.06 9.53
C HIS A 375 -6.92 21.01 10.51
N TYR A 376 -8.10 21.38 10.03
CA TYR A 376 -9.36 21.18 10.74
C TYR A 376 -9.80 19.72 10.57
N LEU A 377 -9.73 18.94 11.63
CA LEU A 377 -10.17 17.55 11.63
C LEU A 377 -11.70 17.47 11.56
N GLU A 378 -12.23 16.50 10.82
CA GLU A 378 -13.67 16.23 10.76
C GLU A 378 -14.22 15.81 12.13
N ASN A 379 -13.46 15.01 12.86
CA ASN A 379 -13.87 14.47 14.15
C ASN A 379 -12.74 14.49 15.19
N ALA A 380 -12.30 15.70 15.57
CA ALA A 380 -11.21 15.89 16.52
C ALA A 380 -11.49 15.27 17.92
N THR A 381 -12.76 15.14 18.31
CA THR A 381 -13.15 14.60 19.62
C THR A 381 -12.85 13.11 19.75
N TRP A 382 -12.97 12.34 18.66
CA TRP A 382 -12.79 10.89 18.65
C TRP A 382 -11.50 10.46 17.97
N ASP A 383 -10.69 11.41 17.48
CA ASP A 383 -9.43 11.08 16.83
C ASP A 383 -8.43 10.47 17.84
N PRO A 384 -7.88 9.27 17.55
CA PRO A 384 -6.99 8.57 18.49
C PRO A 384 -5.69 9.33 18.78
N ILE A 385 -5.11 10.02 17.78
CA ILE A 385 -3.88 10.81 17.94
C ILE A 385 -4.17 12.01 18.84
N VAL A 386 -5.24 12.77 18.54
CA VAL A 386 -5.64 13.94 19.32
C VAL A 386 -5.91 13.55 20.77
N ASN A 387 -6.62 12.45 21.00
CA ASN A 387 -6.90 11.96 22.34
C ASN A 387 -5.64 11.49 23.07
N ALA A 388 -4.72 10.81 22.40
CA ALA A 388 -3.45 10.41 23.00
C ALA A 388 -2.59 11.61 23.38
N LEU A 389 -2.58 12.68 22.57
CA LEU A 389 -1.87 13.92 22.87
C LEU A 389 -2.52 14.69 24.03
N LYS A 390 -3.85 14.88 24.03
CA LYS A 390 -4.59 15.55 25.11
C LYS A 390 -4.40 14.90 26.47
N ASN A 391 -4.25 13.57 26.51
CA ASN A 391 -4.05 12.80 27.73
C ASN A 391 -2.56 12.56 28.03
N SER A 392 -1.71 13.52 27.69
CA SER A 392 -0.26 13.41 27.86
C SER A 392 0.39 14.73 28.29
N ASN A 393 1.60 14.64 28.82
CA ASN A 393 2.47 15.78 29.14
C ASN A 393 3.05 16.48 27.88
N LEU A 394 2.75 15.98 26.69
CA LEU A 394 3.24 16.56 25.42
C LEU A 394 2.54 17.87 25.06
N THR A 395 1.36 18.14 25.68
CA THR A 395 0.61 19.38 25.50
C THR A 395 0.85 20.39 26.61
N ASP A 396 1.67 20.06 27.61
CA ASP A 396 1.96 20.94 28.74
C ASP A 396 2.77 22.16 28.29
N PRO A 397 2.46 23.35 28.85
CA PRO A 397 3.30 24.52 28.64
C PRO A 397 4.74 24.26 29.09
N GLY A 398 5.72 24.60 28.24
CA GLY A 398 7.14 24.39 28.55
C GLY A 398 7.65 22.96 28.33
N SER A 399 6.83 22.01 27.84
CA SER A 399 7.32 20.69 27.45
C SER A 399 8.45 20.84 26.43
N LYS A 400 9.57 20.14 26.65
CA LYS A 400 10.70 20.13 25.70
C LYS A 400 10.42 19.26 24.45
N VAL A 401 9.33 18.50 24.47
CA VAL A 401 8.88 17.70 23.32
C VAL A 401 7.60 18.31 22.77
N LYS A 402 7.68 18.82 21.56
CA LYS A 402 6.53 19.44 20.86
C LYS A 402 6.07 18.49 19.77
N VAL A 403 4.76 18.32 19.61
CA VAL A 403 4.18 17.40 18.61
C VAL A 403 3.25 18.15 17.67
N ILE A 404 3.42 17.91 16.37
CA ILE A 404 2.54 18.43 15.31
C ILE A 404 1.95 17.25 14.52
N PHE A 405 0.63 17.24 14.44
CA PHE A 405 -0.15 16.32 13.63
C PHE A 405 -0.48 16.94 12.27
N VAL A 406 -0.11 16.28 11.19
CA VAL A 406 -0.36 16.70 9.80
C VAL A 406 -1.27 15.66 9.13
N PRO A 407 -2.60 15.85 9.17
CA PRO A 407 -3.59 14.87 8.72
C PRO A 407 -3.86 14.97 7.22
N THR A 408 -2.82 14.89 6.38
CA THR A 408 -2.96 15.01 4.91
C THR A 408 -2.51 13.77 4.18
N ARG A 409 -2.97 13.61 2.94
CA ARG A 409 -2.44 12.63 2.00
C ARG A 409 -1.05 13.03 1.52
N SER A 410 -0.26 12.08 1.01
CA SER A 410 1.11 12.33 0.57
C SER A 410 1.20 13.35 -0.59
N GLU A 411 0.18 13.41 -1.43
CA GLU A 411 0.09 14.34 -2.56
C GLU A 411 -0.08 15.79 -2.14
N GLU A 412 -0.75 16.03 -1.02
CA GLU A 412 -1.01 17.36 -0.46
C GLU A 412 0.17 17.89 0.37
N ARG A 413 1.20 17.06 0.56
CA ARG A 413 2.40 17.40 1.37
C ARG A 413 3.52 18.04 0.54
N ARG A 414 3.32 18.23 -0.76
CA ARG A 414 4.29 18.85 -1.68
C ARG A 414 4.14 20.35 -1.74
#